data_ba27446e237b11c7fe4637fdafa81716
#
_entry.id   ba27446e237b11c7fe4637fdafa81716
#
_cell.length_a   1.000
_cell.length_b   1.000
_cell.length_c   1.000
_cell.angle_alpha   90.00
_cell.angle_beta   90.00
_cell.angle_gamma   90.00
#
_symmetry.space_group_name_H-M   'P 1'
#
loop_
_entity.id
_entity.type
_entity.pdbx_description
1 polymer ?
#
loop_
_entity_poly.entity_id
_entity_poly.type
_entity_poly.pdbx_seq_one_letter_code
_entity_poly.pdbx_strand_id
1 'polypeptide(L)' 'MENIVIIYSTPNCHYCIMAKNLAEQRGCSVEYKIFGKDFQKEDMFETFPGARTFPQIIFNGEKIGGYTSLVEMLTDEV' A
#
# COMPACT_ATOMS: atom_id res chain seq x y z
N MET A 1 13.15 -4.24 14.49
CA MET A 1 13.35 -3.86 13.09
C MET A 1 12.06 -3.27 12.52
N GLU A 2 12.22 -2.23 11.74
CA GLU A 2 11.09 -1.48 11.24
C GLU A 2 10.53 -2.09 9.96
N ASN A 3 9.22 -2.29 9.91
CA ASN A 3 8.58 -2.73 8.68
C ASN A 3 8.37 -1.55 7.75
N ILE A 4 8.66 -1.74 6.48
CA ILE A 4 8.51 -0.71 5.45
C ILE A 4 7.32 -1.03 4.57
N VAL A 5 6.37 -0.11 4.51
CA VAL A 5 5.14 -0.27 3.74
C VAL A 5 5.07 0.82 2.68
N ILE A 6 4.96 0.42 1.43
CA ILE A 6 4.77 1.36 0.31
C ILE A 6 3.35 1.19 -0.20
N ILE A 7 2.57 2.28 -0.19
CA ILE A 7 1.18 2.24 -0.60
C ILE A 7 0.99 3.07 -1.86
N TYR A 8 0.61 2.40 -2.96
CA TYR A 8 0.25 3.06 -4.20
C TYR A 8 -1.24 3.39 -4.15
N SER A 9 -1.58 4.66 -4.09
CA SER A 9 -2.94 5.13 -3.87
C SER A 9 -3.43 6.02 -5.01
N THR A 10 -4.71 6.37 -4.94
CA THR A 10 -5.32 7.31 -5.86
C THR A 10 -6.08 8.35 -5.04
N PRO A 11 -6.31 9.57 -5.58
CA PRO A 11 -7.13 10.56 -4.87
C PRO A 11 -8.51 10.03 -4.55
N ASN A 12 -9.05 10.42 -3.40
CA ASN A 12 -10.39 10.03 -2.94
C ASN A 12 -10.53 8.53 -2.69
N CYS A 13 -9.46 7.88 -2.27
CA CYS A 13 -9.47 6.45 -1.98
C CYS A 13 -9.55 6.24 -0.47
N HIS A 14 -10.73 5.87 0.01
CA HIS A 14 -10.95 5.65 1.44
C HIS A 14 -10.08 4.51 1.99
N TYR A 15 -10.04 3.39 1.27
CA TYR A 15 -9.24 2.24 1.71
C TYR A 15 -7.74 2.53 1.68
N CYS A 16 -7.29 3.41 0.79
CA CYS A 16 -5.89 3.81 0.76
C CYS A 16 -5.51 4.54 2.05
N ILE A 17 -6.39 5.45 2.50
CA ILE A 17 -6.20 6.18 3.75
C ILE A 17 -6.22 5.23 4.93
N MET A 18 -7.15 4.28 4.94
CA MET A 18 -7.24 3.28 5.99
C MET A 18 -5.97 2.44 6.07
N ALA A 19 -5.43 2.05 4.92
CA ALA A 19 -4.19 1.28 4.89
C ALA A 19 -3.04 2.06 5.48
N LYS A 20 -2.93 3.33 5.10
CA LYS A 20 -1.89 4.22 5.63
C LYS A 20 -1.97 4.32 7.14
N ASN A 21 -3.18 4.61 7.65
CA ASN A 21 -3.39 4.77 9.09
C ASN A 21 -3.09 3.49 9.84
N LEU A 22 -3.52 2.35 9.32
CA LEU A 22 -3.26 1.07 9.96
C LEU A 22 -1.76 0.80 10.07
N ALA A 23 -1.03 1.00 8.97
CA ALA A 23 0.41 0.75 8.96
C ALA A 23 1.12 1.67 9.96
N GLU A 24 0.73 2.94 10.02
CA GLU A 24 1.31 3.89 10.95
C GLU A 24 1.03 3.50 12.39
N GLN A 25 -0.19 3.06 12.68
CA GLN A 25 -0.56 2.62 14.02
C GLN A 25 0.24 1.41 14.48
N ARG A 26 0.69 0.60 13.56
CA ARG A 26 1.49 -0.59 13.86
C ARG A 26 2.99 -0.31 13.85
N GLY A 27 3.37 0.97 13.78
CA GLY A 27 4.77 1.36 13.84
C GLY A 27 5.56 1.15 12.57
N CYS A 28 4.89 0.94 11.44
CA CYS A 28 5.56 0.79 10.16
C CYS A 28 6.03 2.12 9.61
N SER A 29 7.10 2.08 8.82
CA SER A 29 7.52 3.23 8.04
C SER A 29 6.70 3.22 6.74
N VAL A 30 5.96 4.28 6.48
CA VAL A 30 5.01 4.30 5.36
C VAL A 30 5.43 5.28 4.28
N GLU A 31 5.50 4.80 3.04
CA GLU A 31 5.66 5.66 1.87
C GLU A 31 4.34 5.65 1.12
N TYR A 32 3.66 6.78 1.12
CA TYR A 32 2.34 6.93 0.54
C TYR A 32 2.44 7.63 -0.81
N LYS A 33 2.21 6.91 -1.89
CA LYS A 33 2.33 7.44 -3.25
C LYS A 33 0.95 7.66 -3.86
N ILE A 34 0.75 8.82 -4.49
CA ILE A 34 -0.54 9.23 -5.02
C ILE A 34 -0.47 9.26 -6.55
N PHE A 35 -1.42 8.60 -7.20
CA PHE A 35 -1.53 8.57 -8.66
C PHE A 35 -1.65 9.99 -9.21
N GLY A 36 -0.89 10.28 -10.24
CA GLY A 36 -0.89 11.58 -10.88
C GLY A 36 0.08 12.58 -10.25
N LYS A 37 0.52 12.30 -9.01
CA LYS A 37 1.48 13.14 -8.31
C LYS A 37 2.83 12.46 -8.14
N ASP A 38 2.81 11.25 -7.58
CA ASP A 38 4.03 10.51 -7.26
C ASP A 38 4.35 9.42 -8.26
N PHE A 39 3.36 8.96 -9.01
CA PHE A 39 3.55 7.95 -10.04
C PHE A 39 2.48 8.10 -11.11
N GLN A 40 2.73 7.50 -12.26
CA GLN A 40 1.85 7.57 -13.41
C GLN A 40 1.36 6.18 -13.78
N LYS A 41 0.46 6.10 -14.78
CA LYS A 41 -0.13 4.87 -15.24
C LYS A 41 0.92 3.85 -15.67
N GLU A 42 1.98 4.32 -16.33
CA GLU A 42 3.06 3.44 -16.79
C GLU A 42 3.77 2.77 -15.63
N ASP A 43 3.97 3.50 -14.53
CA ASP A 43 4.60 2.96 -13.34
C ASP A 43 3.76 1.84 -12.74
N MET A 44 2.45 1.99 -12.76
CA MET A 44 1.54 0.95 -12.26
C MET A 44 1.61 -0.30 -13.12
N PHE A 45 1.66 -0.14 -14.44
CA PHE A 45 1.76 -1.31 -15.31
C PHE A 45 3.05 -2.07 -15.11
N GLU A 46 4.15 -1.38 -14.82
CA GLU A 46 5.43 -2.01 -14.59
C GLU A 46 5.51 -2.68 -13.23
N THR A 47 5.00 -2.00 -12.19
CA THR A 47 5.12 -2.49 -10.82
C THR A 47 4.05 -3.53 -10.49
N PHE A 48 2.82 -3.30 -10.95
CA PHE A 48 1.68 -4.18 -10.65
C PHE A 48 0.95 -4.55 -11.95
N PRO A 49 1.55 -5.41 -12.79
CA PRO A 49 0.87 -5.81 -14.04
C PRO A 49 -0.48 -6.43 -13.73
N GLY A 50 -1.51 -5.95 -14.41
CA GLY A 50 -2.86 -6.46 -14.23
C GLY A 50 -3.64 -5.91 -13.05
N ALA A 51 -3.04 -5.04 -12.24
CA ALA A 51 -3.76 -4.44 -11.12
C ALA A 51 -4.82 -3.46 -11.62
N ARG A 52 -6.00 -3.52 -11.02
CA ARG A 52 -7.14 -2.67 -11.40
C ARG A 52 -7.71 -1.88 -10.24
N THR A 53 -7.21 -2.11 -9.05
CA THR A 53 -7.77 -1.50 -7.84
C THR A 53 -6.68 -0.83 -7.02
N PHE A 54 -7.11 0.05 -6.13
CA PHE A 54 -6.25 0.69 -5.15
C PHE A 54 -6.82 0.43 -3.76
N PRO A 55 -5.98 0.39 -2.73
CA PRO A 55 -4.53 0.55 -2.75
C PRO A 55 -3.82 -0.69 -3.30
N GLN A 56 -2.58 -0.50 -3.79
CA GLN A 56 -1.68 -1.61 -4.07
C GLN A 56 -0.47 -1.44 -3.15
N ILE A 57 -0.16 -2.48 -2.40
CA ILE A 57 0.75 -2.36 -1.26
C ILE A 57 1.96 -3.27 -1.40
N ILE A 58 3.13 -2.71 -1.09
CA ILE A 58 4.37 -3.48 -0.99
C ILE A 58 4.79 -3.47 0.46
N PHE A 59 4.95 -4.66 1.04
CA PHE A 59 5.32 -4.85 2.43
C PHE A 59 6.71 -5.47 2.50
N ASN A 60 7.69 -4.73 3.00
CA ASN A 60 9.09 -5.17 3.06
C ASN A 60 9.58 -5.72 1.73
N GLY A 61 9.24 -5.03 0.64
CA GLY A 61 9.68 -5.41 -0.70
C GLY A 61 8.81 -6.44 -1.41
N GLU A 62 7.76 -6.92 -0.77
CA GLU A 62 6.86 -7.94 -1.32
C GLU A 62 5.50 -7.35 -1.65
N LYS A 63 5.00 -7.61 -2.84
CA LYS A 63 3.67 -7.15 -3.25
C LYS A 63 2.62 -8.02 -2.60
N ILE A 64 1.85 -7.44 -1.69
CA ILE A 64 0.86 -8.21 -0.93
C ILE A 64 -0.58 -8.00 -1.38
N GLY A 65 -0.84 -6.98 -2.18
CA GLY A 65 -2.18 -6.69 -2.67
C GLY A 65 -2.77 -5.46 -2.05
N GLY A 66 -4.03 -5.52 -1.64
CA GLY A 66 -4.78 -4.37 -1.17
C GLY A 66 -4.88 -4.27 0.35
N TYR A 67 -5.86 -3.48 0.80
CA TYR A 67 -6.05 -3.22 2.22
C TYR A 67 -6.28 -4.49 3.04
N THR A 68 -7.12 -5.40 2.53
CA THR A 68 -7.41 -6.64 3.25
C THR A 68 -6.16 -7.46 3.51
N SER A 69 -5.28 -7.54 2.51
CA SER A 69 -4.02 -8.27 2.67
C SER A 69 -3.15 -7.61 3.73
N LEU A 70 -3.13 -6.28 3.78
CA LEU A 70 -2.37 -5.56 4.80
C LEU A 70 -2.92 -5.84 6.20
N VAL A 71 -4.24 -5.87 6.36
CA VAL A 71 -4.88 -6.20 7.63
C VAL A 71 -4.42 -7.59 8.09
N GLU A 72 -4.45 -8.57 7.20
CA GLU A 72 -4.02 -9.93 7.54
C GLU A 72 -2.56 -9.97 7.95
N MET A 73 -1.70 -9.26 7.23
CA MET A 73 -0.27 -9.23 7.56
C MET A 73 -0.02 -8.65 8.94
N LEU A 74 -0.74 -7.60 9.30
CA LEU A 74 -0.49 -6.89 10.55
C LEU A 74 -1.24 -7.47 11.75
N THR A 75 -2.30 -8.24 11.53
CA THR A 75 -3.05 -8.84 12.62
C THR A 75 -2.58 -10.25 12.97
N ASP A 76 -1.78 -10.87 12.12
CA ASP A 76 -1.22 -12.19 12.39
C ASP A 76 -0.10 -12.15 13.42
N GLU A 77 0.28 -10.99 13.88
CA GLU A 77 1.31 -10.82 14.90
C GLU A 77 0.68 -10.81 16.28
N VAL A 78 0.28 -11.95 16.74
CA VAL A 78 -0.27 -12.06 18.09
C VAL A 78 0.71 -12.76 18.99
#